data_89408474a5863aa1f6a533880f531197
#
_entry.id   89408474a5863aa1f6a533880f531197
#
_cell.length_a   1.000
_cell.length_b   1.000
_cell.length_c   1.000
_cell.angle_alpha   90.00
_cell.angle_beta   90.00
_cell.angle_gamma   90.00
#
_symmetry.space_group_name_H-M   'P 1'
#
loop_
_entity.id
_entity.type
_entity.pdbx_description
1 polymer ?
#
loop_
_entity_poly.entity_id
_entity_poly.type
_entity_poly.pdbx_seq_one_letter_code
_entity_poly.pdbx_strand_id
1 'polypeptide(L)'
;MNLSTDRRTLLVAAFAIVGMSLVDLGHAQQPPARGRGITANLEHPILSIGSPAPDFALPGVDGKIHKLSDYKNAKILAVVFECNHCPVSQLYEGRIEKLYREYRNKGVAFVAINPNNPKSVRLNEQGYTDLNDSLEEMKIRKAFRNIDWPYLYDGETQAVSIKFGVVATPHIYLFDQARKLQYQGRVDDNQREDLVKAQDARNALEAMLAGKPVPVTDTNAFGCTTKWMSKASGVEEEWAKIQVEPVTVDTVGAEDVKKLRANQTGKVLLVNFWSTNCAQCADQFLDLETTYRMYRLRAFDFVTVATDPPAQAPAVLAFLKKQYASSPNKQFASADVAALQAAWGSRWKPGTPYTAVIGTDGKMLYEKEGKIDILDVRRAILANMPDTKSYIGQQAYWQQAMADKAKK
;
A
#
# COMPACT_ATOMS: atom_id res chain seq x y z
N MET A 1 8.45 46.38 76.01
CA MET A 1 9.03 45.18 76.68
C MET A 1 9.77 44.36 75.64
N ASN A 2 11.05 44.40 75.81
CA ASN A 2 12.14 43.50 75.34
C ASN A 2 12.17 43.12 73.84
N LEU A 3 13.11 43.69 73.10
CA LEU A 3 14.53 43.39 72.99
C LEU A 3 14.82 41.95 72.50
N SER A 4 15.32 41.74 71.32
CA SER A 4 16.75 41.41 71.19
C SER A 4 17.20 41.35 69.73
N THR A 5 18.25 42.12 69.55
CA THR A 5 19.26 42.10 68.46
C THR A 5 19.83 40.75 68.19
N ASP A 6 20.12 40.40 66.97
CA ASP A 6 21.48 39.89 66.74
C ASP A 6 21.99 40.19 65.31
N ARG A 7 23.22 40.62 65.25
CA ARG A 7 24.06 40.93 64.06
C ARG A 7 24.70 39.62 63.64
N ARG A 8 24.75 39.37 62.33
CA ARG A 8 25.88 38.58 61.75
C ARG A 8 26.21 38.99 60.36
N THR A 9 27.32 39.67 60.27
CA THR A 9 28.51 39.52 59.41
C THR A 9 28.33 39.32 57.91
N LEU A 10 28.70 40.36 57.15
CA LEU A 10 29.07 40.29 55.77
C LEU A 10 30.33 39.42 55.58
N LEU A 11 30.23 38.46 54.65
CA LEU A 11 31.39 37.84 54.01
C LEU A 11 31.31 38.17 52.54
N VAL A 12 32.25 39.02 52.11
CA VAL A 12 32.55 39.32 50.69
C VAL A 12 33.30 38.13 50.14
N ALA A 13 32.72 37.40 49.23
CA ALA A 13 33.45 36.43 48.43
C ALA A 13 33.60 37.01 47.02
N ALA A 14 34.88 37.30 46.68
CA ALA A 14 35.28 37.67 45.34
C ALA A 14 35.14 36.44 44.42
N PHE A 15 34.28 36.56 43.43
CA PHE A 15 34.22 35.55 42.34
C PHE A 15 35.14 36.01 41.20
N ALA A 16 36.18 35.21 40.97
CA ALA A 16 37.04 35.28 39.81
C ALA A 16 36.22 34.93 38.55
N ILE A 17 36.18 35.86 37.59
CA ILE A 17 35.60 35.61 36.26
C ILE A 17 36.57 34.74 35.48
N VAL A 18 36.32 33.41 35.43
CA VAL A 18 36.94 32.52 34.47
C VAL A 18 36.18 32.64 33.17
N GLY A 19 36.82 33.20 32.15
CA GLY A 19 36.28 33.24 30.79
C GLY A 19 36.07 31.84 30.25
N MET A 20 34.81 31.42 30.19
CA MET A 20 34.38 30.22 29.50
C MET A 20 34.19 30.56 28.02
N SER A 21 35.16 30.14 27.21
CA SER A 21 35.03 30.11 25.75
C SER A 21 33.79 29.31 25.40
N LEU A 22 32.81 29.92 24.73
CA LEU A 22 31.68 29.23 24.10
C LEU A 22 32.27 28.31 23.05
N VAL A 23 32.40 27.02 23.40
CA VAL A 23 32.56 25.97 22.41
C VAL A 23 31.22 25.86 21.70
N ASP A 24 31.22 26.25 20.44
CA ASP A 24 30.15 26.06 19.50
C ASP A 24 29.88 24.54 19.43
N LEU A 25 28.85 24.10 20.15
CA LEU A 25 28.32 22.74 20.05
C LEU A 25 27.69 22.63 18.64
N GLY A 26 28.58 22.29 17.69
CA GLY A 26 28.17 21.92 16.36
C GLY A 26 26.95 21.01 16.45
N HIS A 27 25.86 21.43 15.82
CA HIS A 27 24.68 20.61 15.61
C HIS A 27 25.16 19.28 14.99
N ALA A 28 25.28 18.27 15.82
CA ALA A 28 25.46 16.92 15.34
C ALA A 28 24.22 16.63 14.47
N GLN A 29 24.37 16.75 13.15
CA GLN A 29 23.40 16.28 12.19
C GLN A 29 23.10 14.83 12.55
N GLN A 30 21.88 14.59 13.01
CA GLN A 30 21.38 13.22 13.12
C GLN A 30 21.64 12.55 11.78
N PRO A 31 22.31 11.39 11.76
CA PRO A 31 22.49 10.65 10.53
C PRO A 31 21.10 10.44 9.93
N PRO A 32 20.94 10.57 8.59
CA PRO A 32 19.66 10.34 7.92
C PRO A 32 19.09 9.03 8.45
N ALA A 33 17.81 9.04 8.80
CA ALA A 33 17.13 7.86 9.28
C ALA A 33 17.47 6.73 8.31
N ARG A 34 18.37 5.82 8.72
CA ARG A 34 18.65 4.61 7.96
C ARG A 34 17.30 3.95 7.81
N GLY A 35 16.76 3.94 6.57
CA GLY A 35 15.59 3.13 6.25
C GLY A 35 15.82 1.80 6.95
N ARG A 36 14.83 1.31 7.70
CA ARG A 36 14.97 0.05 8.46
C ARG A 36 15.47 -0.98 7.46
N GLY A 37 16.77 -1.22 7.43
CA GLY A 37 17.38 -2.24 6.62
C GLY A 37 16.66 -3.54 6.99
N ILE A 38 16.02 -4.15 6.01
CA ILE A 38 15.44 -5.46 6.21
C ILE A 38 16.63 -6.33 6.49
N THR A 39 16.75 -6.84 7.73
CA THR A 39 17.70 -7.90 8.05
C THR A 39 17.37 -9.03 7.10
N ALA A 40 18.30 -9.34 6.19
CA ALA A 40 18.11 -10.37 5.18
C ALA A 40 17.56 -11.63 5.86
N ASN A 41 16.48 -12.16 5.33
CA ASN A 41 16.00 -13.47 5.74
C ASN A 41 17.10 -14.46 5.31
N LEU A 42 17.88 -14.96 6.26
CA LEU A 42 19.00 -15.87 6.00
C LEU A 42 18.55 -17.18 5.30
N GLU A 43 17.24 -17.43 5.24
CA GLU A 43 16.65 -18.57 4.54
C GLU A 43 16.90 -18.53 3.02
N HIS A 44 17.03 -17.33 2.44
CA HIS A 44 17.28 -17.12 1.01
C HIS A 44 18.40 -16.09 0.83
N PRO A 45 19.68 -16.53 0.74
CA PRO A 45 20.80 -15.62 0.61
C PRO A 45 20.73 -14.82 -0.69
N ILE A 46 21.03 -13.53 -0.63
CA ILE A 46 21.06 -12.65 -1.80
C ILE A 46 22.13 -13.13 -2.78
N LEU A 47 21.79 -13.09 -4.08
CA LEU A 47 22.71 -13.47 -5.15
C LEU A 47 23.98 -12.62 -5.10
N SER A 48 25.15 -13.25 -5.04
CA SER A 48 26.45 -12.58 -4.91
C SER A 48 26.87 -11.91 -6.22
N ILE A 49 27.54 -10.77 -6.13
CA ILE A 49 28.14 -10.07 -7.28
C ILE A 49 29.05 -11.03 -8.07
N GLY A 50 28.99 -10.97 -9.39
CA GLY A 50 29.71 -11.87 -10.31
C GLY A 50 29.02 -13.21 -10.56
N SER A 51 27.98 -13.57 -9.81
CA SER A 51 27.21 -14.80 -10.06
C SER A 51 26.46 -14.73 -11.40
N PRO A 52 26.24 -15.90 -12.05
CA PRO A 52 25.41 -15.94 -13.26
C PRO A 52 23.95 -15.65 -12.92
N ALA A 53 23.22 -15.04 -13.85
CA ALA A 53 21.78 -14.83 -13.72
C ALA A 53 21.08 -16.19 -13.57
N PRO A 54 20.25 -16.38 -12.53
CA PRO A 54 19.42 -17.57 -12.41
C PRO A 54 18.49 -17.70 -13.63
N ASP A 55 18.43 -18.90 -14.19
CA ASP A 55 17.53 -19.19 -15.30
C ASP A 55 16.08 -19.15 -14.85
N PHE A 56 15.22 -18.66 -15.73
CA PHE A 56 13.78 -18.59 -15.52
C PHE A 56 12.97 -18.84 -16.79
N ALA A 57 11.77 -19.34 -16.59
CA ALA A 57 10.71 -19.42 -17.59
C ALA A 57 9.38 -19.13 -16.86
N LEU A 58 8.92 -17.87 -16.91
CA LEU A 58 7.82 -17.39 -16.10
C LEU A 58 6.66 -16.87 -16.95
N PRO A 59 5.40 -17.02 -16.51
CA PRO A 59 4.26 -16.45 -17.17
C PRO A 59 4.27 -14.93 -17.04
N GLY A 60 4.07 -14.25 -18.16
CA GLY A 60 3.89 -12.81 -18.21
C GLY A 60 2.42 -12.41 -18.19
N VAL A 61 2.15 -11.18 -17.78
CA VAL A 61 0.81 -10.58 -17.82
C VAL A 61 0.28 -10.38 -19.25
N ASP A 62 1.13 -10.55 -20.27
CA ASP A 62 0.79 -10.58 -21.69
C ASP A 62 0.33 -11.98 -22.19
N GLY A 63 0.24 -12.96 -21.28
CA GLY A 63 -0.16 -14.32 -21.57
C GLY A 63 0.95 -15.20 -22.19
N LYS A 64 2.19 -14.71 -22.28
CA LYS A 64 3.33 -15.46 -22.81
C LYS A 64 4.22 -15.98 -21.70
N ILE A 65 5.01 -17.02 -22.00
CA ILE A 65 6.12 -17.45 -21.14
C ILE A 65 7.37 -16.71 -21.59
N HIS A 66 7.99 -15.98 -20.67
CA HIS A 66 9.26 -15.28 -20.89
C HIS A 66 10.40 -16.08 -20.27
N LYS A 67 11.48 -16.24 -21.01
CA LYS A 67 12.68 -16.99 -20.59
C LYS A 67 13.88 -16.06 -20.51
N LEU A 68 14.85 -16.39 -19.66
CA LEU A 68 16.11 -15.65 -19.60
C LEU A 68 16.78 -15.56 -21.00
N SER A 69 16.70 -16.62 -21.79
CA SER A 69 17.24 -16.69 -23.15
C SER A 69 16.65 -15.67 -24.14
N ASP A 70 15.44 -15.16 -23.89
CA ASP A 70 14.79 -14.14 -24.74
C ASP A 70 15.55 -12.82 -24.70
N TYR A 71 16.30 -12.57 -23.66
CA TYR A 71 17.08 -11.35 -23.42
C TYR A 71 18.56 -11.48 -23.81
N LYS A 72 18.98 -12.60 -24.46
CA LYS A 72 20.40 -12.93 -24.77
C LYS A 72 21.15 -11.85 -25.54
N ASN A 73 20.47 -11.04 -26.35
CA ASN A 73 21.08 -10.00 -27.18
C ASN A 73 21.25 -8.66 -26.45
N ALA A 74 20.69 -8.50 -25.27
CA ALA A 74 20.82 -7.26 -24.52
C ALA A 74 22.23 -7.12 -23.92
N LYS A 75 22.81 -5.92 -24.02
CA LYS A 75 24.09 -5.58 -23.38
C LYS A 75 24.00 -5.66 -21.86
N ILE A 76 22.86 -5.23 -21.33
CA ILE A 76 22.53 -5.29 -19.89
C ILE A 76 21.14 -5.86 -19.74
N LEU A 77 20.95 -6.75 -18.76
CA LEU A 77 19.65 -7.21 -18.30
C LEU A 77 19.37 -6.63 -16.93
N ALA A 78 18.33 -5.82 -16.82
CA ALA A 78 17.79 -5.32 -15.55
C ALA A 78 16.59 -6.18 -15.15
N VAL A 79 16.72 -6.89 -14.02
CA VAL A 79 15.64 -7.64 -13.39
C VAL A 79 15.18 -6.86 -12.17
N VAL A 80 13.90 -6.46 -12.15
CA VAL A 80 13.31 -5.68 -11.06
C VAL A 80 12.23 -6.52 -10.38
N PHE A 81 12.42 -6.81 -9.10
CA PHE A 81 11.35 -7.42 -8.31
C PHE A 81 10.43 -6.32 -7.78
N GLU A 82 9.18 -6.35 -8.20
CA GLU A 82 8.14 -5.41 -7.81
C GLU A 82 6.80 -6.13 -7.59
N CYS A 83 5.80 -5.46 -7.02
CA CYS A 83 4.51 -6.08 -6.75
C CYS A 83 3.38 -5.04 -6.67
N ASN A 84 2.13 -5.52 -6.70
CA ASN A 84 0.96 -4.64 -6.68
C ASN A 84 0.69 -4.04 -5.31
N HIS A 85 0.78 -4.86 -4.23
CA HIS A 85 0.28 -4.44 -2.91
C HIS A 85 1.21 -3.48 -2.17
N CYS A 86 2.52 -3.50 -2.48
CA CYS A 86 3.51 -2.74 -1.73
C CYS A 86 3.44 -1.24 -2.02
N PRO A 87 3.17 -0.37 -1.02
CA PRO A 87 3.15 1.07 -1.23
C PRO A 87 4.49 1.63 -1.72
N VAL A 88 5.61 1.01 -1.32
CA VAL A 88 6.93 1.43 -1.81
C VAL A 88 7.10 1.10 -3.28
N SER A 89 6.72 -0.11 -3.74
CA SER A 89 6.72 -0.45 -5.18
C SER A 89 5.90 0.55 -6.00
N GLN A 90 4.73 0.94 -5.50
CA GLN A 90 3.87 1.94 -6.15
C GLN A 90 4.57 3.31 -6.28
N LEU A 91 5.23 3.78 -5.22
CA LEU A 91 5.99 5.04 -5.25
C LEU A 91 7.19 4.99 -6.20
N TYR A 92 7.74 3.80 -6.46
CA TYR A 92 8.86 3.60 -7.38
C TYR A 92 8.44 3.29 -8.82
N GLU A 93 7.17 2.98 -9.09
CA GLU A 93 6.68 2.62 -10.43
C GLU A 93 7.07 3.65 -11.49
N GLY A 94 6.85 4.93 -11.25
CA GLY A 94 7.23 6.00 -12.18
C GLY A 94 8.75 6.14 -12.38
N ARG A 95 9.56 5.87 -11.36
CA ARG A 95 11.03 5.89 -11.44
C ARG A 95 11.56 4.70 -12.24
N ILE A 96 10.98 3.53 -12.07
CA ILE A 96 11.29 2.31 -12.84
C ILE A 96 10.88 2.53 -14.31
N GLU A 97 9.69 3.09 -14.55
CA GLU A 97 9.24 3.47 -15.89
C GLU A 97 10.22 4.43 -16.56
N LYS A 98 10.69 5.45 -15.85
CA LYS A 98 11.67 6.40 -16.37
C LYS A 98 12.98 5.71 -16.73
N LEU A 99 13.51 4.83 -15.88
CA LEU A 99 14.69 4.03 -16.22
C LEU A 99 14.44 3.16 -17.46
N TYR A 100 13.32 2.44 -17.50
CA TYR A 100 12.96 1.63 -18.68
C TYR A 100 12.95 2.46 -19.96
N ARG A 101 12.24 3.58 -19.99
CA ARG A 101 12.11 4.44 -21.19
C ARG A 101 13.44 5.04 -21.63
N GLU A 102 14.30 5.44 -20.70
CA GLU A 102 15.60 6.04 -21.00
C GLU A 102 16.63 5.03 -21.55
N TYR A 103 16.56 3.75 -21.11
CA TYR A 103 17.62 2.78 -21.40
C TYR A 103 17.22 1.67 -22.38
N ARG A 104 15.94 1.40 -22.61
CA ARG A 104 15.49 0.32 -23.52
C ARG A 104 16.09 0.40 -24.93
N ASN A 105 16.35 1.60 -25.45
CA ASN A 105 16.95 1.82 -26.77
C ASN A 105 18.49 1.90 -26.73
N LYS A 106 19.11 1.77 -25.55
CA LYS A 106 20.57 1.78 -25.36
C LYS A 106 21.15 0.37 -25.17
N GLY A 107 20.35 -0.67 -25.43
CA GLY A 107 20.76 -2.06 -25.29
C GLY A 107 20.50 -2.65 -23.89
N VAL A 108 19.67 -2.00 -23.08
CA VAL A 108 19.23 -2.52 -21.77
C VAL A 108 17.86 -3.17 -21.94
N ALA A 109 17.76 -4.46 -21.62
CA ALA A 109 16.49 -5.14 -21.46
C ALA A 109 16.03 -5.01 -20.00
N PHE A 110 14.74 -4.72 -19.79
CA PHE A 110 14.09 -4.71 -18.49
C PHE A 110 13.08 -5.83 -18.40
N VAL A 111 13.02 -6.49 -17.24
CA VAL A 111 11.98 -7.43 -16.89
C VAL A 111 11.63 -7.22 -15.42
N ALA A 112 10.35 -7.03 -15.15
CA ALA A 112 9.83 -7.02 -13.79
C ALA A 112 9.31 -8.40 -13.41
N ILE A 113 9.51 -8.80 -12.15
CA ILE A 113 9.03 -10.09 -11.61
C ILE A 113 8.32 -9.81 -10.30
N ASN A 114 7.08 -10.29 -10.17
CA ASN A 114 6.39 -10.30 -8.89
C ASN A 114 6.75 -11.59 -8.13
N PRO A 115 7.44 -11.46 -6.97
CA PRO A 115 7.92 -12.59 -6.18
C PRO A 115 6.87 -13.12 -5.19
N ASN A 116 5.75 -12.40 -4.99
CA ASN A 116 4.86 -12.63 -3.87
C ASN A 116 3.84 -13.73 -4.12
N ASN A 117 3.66 -14.59 -3.13
CA ASN A 117 2.52 -15.48 -3.10
C ASN A 117 1.30 -14.72 -2.55
N PRO A 118 0.19 -14.59 -3.31
CA PRO A 118 -0.98 -13.83 -2.87
C PRO A 118 -1.67 -14.42 -1.63
N LYS A 119 -1.50 -15.73 -1.38
CA LYS A 119 -2.01 -16.40 -0.17
C LYS A 119 -1.22 -16.05 1.10
N SER A 120 -0.08 -15.37 0.95
CA SER A 120 0.77 -14.92 2.06
C SER A 120 0.69 -13.43 2.32
N VAL A 121 -0.21 -12.71 1.62
CA VAL A 121 -0.46 -11.27 1.82
C VAL A 121 -1.68 -11.11 2.72
N ARG A 122 -1.48 -10.58 3.93
CA ARG A 122 -2.55 -10.32 4.88
C ARG A 122 -3.42 -9.15 4.41
N LEU A 123 -4.69 -9.12 4.84
CA LEU A 123 -5.60 -8.03 4.47
C LEU A 123 -5.10 -6.66 4.96
N ASN A 124 -4.56 -6.58 6.16
CA ASN A 124 -4.02 -5.33 6.70
C ASN A 124 -2.75 -4.84 5.98
N GLU A 125 -2.02 -5.71 5.28
CA GLU A 125 -0.88 -5.35 4.44
C GLU A 125 -1.32 -4.74 3.10
N GLN A 126 -2.58 -4.92 2.71
CA GLN A 126 -3.18 -4.36 1.51
C GLN A 126 -3.78 -2.96 1.73
N GLY A 127 -3.48 -2.30 2.83
CA GLY A 127 -4.03 -0.99 3.19
C GLY A 127 -3.69 0.18 2.23
N TYR A 128 -2.89 -0.06 1.20
CA TYR A 128 -2.43 0.95 0.23
C TYR A 128 -2.69 0.55 -1.23
N THR A 129 -3.42 -0.53 -1.46
CA THR A 129 -3.65 -1.08 -2.80
C THR A 129 -5.11 -1.42 -3.04
N ASP A 130 -5.51 -1.43 -4.31
CA ASP A 130 -6.80 -1.93 -4.77
C ASP A 130 -6.78 -3.45 -5.08
N LEU A 131 -5.57 -4.03 -5.28
CA LEU A 131 -5.32 -5.38 -5.77
C LEU A 131 -4.28 -6.10 -4.92
N ASN A 132 -4.39 -7.42 -4.83
CA ASN A 132 -3.36 -8.31 -4.32
C ASN A 132 -2.34 -8.63 -5.45
N ASP A 133 -1.57 -9.69 -5.31
CA ASP A 133 -0.40 -10.03 -6.14
C ASP A 133 -0.59 -11.28 -7.01
N SER A 134 -1.80 -11.72 -7.29
CA SER A 134 -2.05 -12.80 -8.24
C SER A 134 -1.76 -12.37 -9.68
N LEU A 135 -1.47 -13.35 -10.57
CA LEU A 135 -1.24 -13.07 -11.99
C LEU A 135 -2.41 -12.31 -12.63
N GLU A 136 -3.65 -12.67 -12.27
CA GLU A 136 -4.83 -11.98 -12.80
C GLU A 136 -4.91 -10.53 -12.33
N GLU A 137 -4.60 -10.27 -11.06
CA GLU A 137 -4.55 -8.92 -10.52
C GLU A 137 -3.39 -8.10 -11.11
N MET A 138 -2.26 -8.72 -11.42
CA MET A 138 -1.16 -8.09 -12.16
C MET A 138 -1.59 -7.66 -13.57
N LYS A 139 -2.40 -8.47 -14.28
CA LYS A 139 -2.99 -8.08 -15.59
C LYS A 139 -3.86 -6.83 -15.46
N ILE A 140 -4.69 -6.79 -14.41
CA ILE A 140 -5.53 -5.62 -14.11
C ILE A 140 -4.66 -4.39 -13.80
N ARG A 141 -3.62 -4.55 -12.99
CA ARG A 141 -2.67 -3.47 -12.67
C ARG A 141 -1.98 -2.96 -13.92
N LYS A 142 -1.45 -3.85 -14.76
CA LYS A 142 -0.82 -3.48 -16.04
C LYS A 142 -1.75 -2.64 -16.91
N ALA A 143 -2.99 -3.08 -17.08
CA ALA A 143 -3.98 -2.36 -17.90
C ALA A 143 -4.34 -0.99 -17.29
N PHE A 144 -4.50 -0.93 -15.98
CA PHE A 144 -4.84 0.30 -15.26
C PHE A 144 -3.71 1.33 -15.31
N ARG A 145 -2.46 0.92 -15.06
CA ARG A 145 -1.28 1.78 -15.01
C ARG A 145 -0.58 1.96 -16.36
N ASN A 146 -1.01 1.22 -17.40
CA ASN A 146 -0.39 1.24 -18.72
C ASN A 146 1.10 0.86 -18.71
N ILE A 147 1.43 -0.17 -17.94
CA ILE A 147 2.79 -0.71 -17.83
C ILE A 147 3.18 -1.35 -19.16
N ASP A 148 4.27 -0.90 -19.82
CA ASP A 148 4.70 -1.36 -21.14
C ASP A 148 5.94 -2.28 -21.13
N TRP A 149 6.59 -2.47 -19.97
CA TRP A 149 7.66 -3.46 -19.80
C TRP A 149 7.11 -4.86 -19.49
N PRO A 150 7.90 -5.95 -19.75
CA PRO A 150 7.53 -7.30 -19.36
C PRO A 150 7.35 -7.40 -17.82
N TYR A 151 6.18 -7.88 -17.39
CA TYR A 151 5.87 -8.07 -15.98
C TYR A 151 5.47 -9.53 -15.76
N LEU A 152 6.31 -10.28 -15.04
CA LEU A 152 6.26 -11.73 -14.90
C LEU A 152 5.84 -12.11 -13.49
N TYR A 153 5.28 -13.30 -13.34
CA TYR A 153 4.80 -13.84 -12.09
C TYR A 153 5.57 -15.07 -11.66
N ASP A 154 6.17 -15.01 -10.47
CA ASP A 154 6.88 -16.15 -9.83
C ASP A 154 6.21 -16.59 -8.51
N GLY A 155 5.12 -15.91 -8.10
CA GLY A 155 4.49 -16.09 -6.79
C GLY A 155 3.90 -17.49 -6.52
N GLU A 156 3.65 -18.30 -7.55
CA GLU A 156 3.13 -19.66 -7.36
C GLU A 156 4.17 -20.59 -6.71
N THR A 157 5.37 -20.63 -7.27
CA THR A 157 6.46 -21.49 -6.78
C THR A 157 7.57 -20.76 -6.07
N GLN A 158 7.75 -19.48 -6.40
CA GLN A 158 8.81 -18.59 -5.93
C GLN A 158 10.24 -19.10 -6.21
N ALA A 159 10.35 -20.08 -7.11
CA ALA A 159 11.60 -20.78 -7.37
C ALA A 159 12.70 -19.87 -7.96
N VAL A 160 12.31 -18.86 -8.74
CA VAL A 160 13.22 -17.84 -9.29
C VAL A 160 13.59 -16.84 -8.21
N SER A 161 12.62 -16.30 -7.49
CA SER A 161 12.82 -15.33 -6.41
C SER A 161 13.73 -15.84 -5.30
N ILE A 162 13.61 -17.14 -4.97
CA ILE A 162 14.49 -17.83 -4.00
C ILE A 162 15.95 -17.82 -4.50
N LYS A 163 16.19 -18.13 -5.79
CA LYS A 163 17.54 -18.14 -6.37
C LYS A 163 18.19 -16.77 -6.43
N PHE A 164 17.40 -15.71 -6.59
CA PHE A 164 17.86 -14.32 -6.51
C PHE A 164 18.08 -13.85 -5.07
N GLY A 165 17.44 -14.48 -4.08
CA GLY A 165 17.45 -14.04 -2.70
C GLY A 165 16.75 -12.70 -2.52
N VAL A 166 15.54 -12.57 -3.08
CA VAL A 166 14.76 -11.32 -3.05
C VAL A 166 14.33 -11.02 -1.63
N VAL A 167 14.69 -9.85 -1.10
CA VAL A 167 14.38 -9.48 0.28
C VAL A 167 13.21 -8.50 0.39
N ALA A 168 13.01 -7.68 -0.63
CA ALA A 168 12.00 -6.62 -0.62
C ALA A 168 11.47 -6.33 -2.04
N THR A 169 10.43 -5.53 -2.13
CA THR A 169 9.97 -4.92 -3.37
C THR A 169 9.89 -3.39 -3.18
N PRO A 170 10.57 -2.58 -4.07
CA PRO A 170 11.38 -3.01 -5.20
C PRO A 170 12.78 -3.48 -4.82
N HIS A 171 13.33 -4.43 -5.60
CA HIS A 171 14.72 -4.90 -5.54
C HIS A 171 15.22 -5.08 -6.98
N ILE A 172 16.34 -4.43 -7.36
CA ILE A 172 16.86 -4.46 -8.72
C ILE A 172 18.18 -5.22 -8.80
N TYR A 173 18.37 -5.98 -9.88
CA TYR A 173 19.57 -6.73 -10.23
C TYR A 173 19.98 -6.36 -11.66
N LEU A 174 21.25 -5.99 -11.87
CA LEU A 174 21.79 -5.64 -13.18
C LEU A 174 22.86 -6.63 -13.59
N PHE A 175 22.64 -7.28 -14.71
CA PHE A 175 23.55 -8.26 -15.30
C PHE A 175 24.17 -7.72 -16.59
N ASP A 176 25.47 -7.99 -16.78
CA ASP A 176 26.17 -7.66 -18.02
C ASP A 176 25.77 -8.58 -19.18
N GLN A 177 26.44 -8.41 -20.34
CA GLN A 177 26.19 -9.20 -21.53
C GLN A 177 26.47 -10.70 -21.33
N ALA A 178 27.45 -11.05 -20.47
CA ALA A 178 27.74 -12.42 -20.09
C ALA A 178 26.80 -12.96 -18.99
N ARG A 179 25.78 -12.17 -18.61
CA ARG A 179 24.83 -12.49 -17.54
C ARG A 179 25.50 -12.66 -16.20
N LYS A 180 26.59 -11.93 -15.94
CA LYS A 180 27.20 -11.83 -14.62
C LYS A 180 26.64 -10.63 -13.87
N LEU A 181 26.26 -10.83 -12.60
CA LEU A 181 25.69 -9.79 -11.74
C LEU A 181 26.73 -8.68 -11.46
N GLN A 182 26.41 -7.45 -11.81
CA GLN A 182 27.27 -6.27 -11.61
C GLN A 182 26.74 -5.34 -10.52
N TYR A 183 25.42 -5.35 -10.29
CA TYR A 183 24.77 -4.54 -9.25
C TYR A 183 23.55 -5.27 -8.72
N GLN A 184 23.32 -5.19 -7.40
CA GLN A 184 22.05 -5.53 -6.77
C GLN A 184 21.71 -4.54 -5.66
N GLY A 185 20.41 -4.30 -5.43
CA GLY A 185 19.95 -3.49 -4.32
C GLY A 185 18.77 -2.58 -4.65
N ARG A 186 18.84 -1.35 -4.16
CA ARG A 186 17.79 -0.34 -4.30
C ARG A 186 17.86 0.39 -5.65
N VAL A 187 16.75 1.00 -6.07
CA VAL A 187 16.71 1.85 -7.27
C VAL A 187 17.45 3.17 -7.00
N ASP A 188 17.15 3.80 -5.87
CA ASP A 188 17.81 5.00 -5.36
C ASP A 188 17.78 5.00 -3.82
N ASP A 189 18.31 6.03 -3.16
CA ASP A 189 18.55 6.05 -1.72
C ASP A 189 17.38 6.59 -0.88
N ASN A 190 16.23 6.97 -1.49
CA ASN A 190 15.12 7.52 -0.72
C ASN A 190 13.75 7.23 -1.34
N GLN A 191 12.78 6.82 -0.51
CA GLN A 191 11.38 6.66 -0.94
C GLN A 191 10.77 7.97 -1.45
N ARG A 192 11.13 9.09 -0.84
CA ARG A 192 10.73 10.43 -1.30
C ARG A 192 11.65 10.89 -2.41
N GLU A 193 11.12 11.07 -3.61
CA GLU A 193 11.88 11.44 -4.80
C GLU A 193 12.62 12.78 -4.65
N ASP A 194 12.00 13.74 -3.95
CA ASP A 194 12.57 15.06 -3.66
C ASP A 194 13.76 15.02 -2.68
N LEU A 195 13.97 13.91 -1.99
CA LEU A 195 15.07 13.70 -1.05
C LEU A 195 16.17 12.75 -1.58
N VAL A 196 16.04 12.27 -2.82
CA VAL A 196 17.04 11.37 -3.43
C VAL A 196 18.37 12.10 -3.61
N LYS A 197 19.45 11.50 -3.07
CA LYS A 197 20.84 11.98 -3.19
C LYS A 197 21.70 11.06 -4.05
N ALA A 198 21.37 9.77 -4.11
CA ALA A 198 22.08 8.76 -4.88
C ALA A 198 21.11 7.95 -5.74
N GLN A 199 21.31 7.98 -7.05
CA GLN A 199 20.55 7.19 -8.03
C GLN A 199 21.31 5.89 -8.33
N ASP A 200 21.39 4.99 -7.35
CA ASP A 200 22.33 3.85 -7.37
C ASP A 200 22.16 2.96 -8.61
N ALA A 201 20.94 2.56 -8.95
CA ALA A 201 20.70 1.74 -10.15
C ALA A 201 21.06 2.48 -11.46
N ARG A 202 20.76 3.78 -11.55
CA ARG A 202 21.14 4.61 -12.69
C ARG A 202 22.67 4.71 -12.83
N ASN A 203 23.35 5.00 -11.73
CA ASN A 203 24.82 5.12 -11.73
C ASN A 203 25.47 3.80 -12.14
N ALA A 204 24.92 2.66 -11.73
CA ALA A 204 25.39 1.35 -12.14
C ALA A 204 25.12 1.12 -13.65
N LEU A 205 23.94 1.43 -14.19
CA LEU A 205 23.61 1.32 -15.60
C LEU A 205 24.55 2.18 -16.47
N GLU A 206 24.79 3.43 -16.10
CA GLU A 206 25.70 4.34 -16.82
C GLU A 206 27.14 3.83 -16.81
N ALA A 207 27.65 3.33 -15.68
CA ALA A 207 28.98 2.74 -15.61
C ALA A 207 29.11 1.52 -16.52
N MET A 208 28.13 0.60 -16.47
CA MET A 208 28.13 -0.61 -17.30
C MET A 208 28.05 -0.29 -18.82
N LEU A 209 27.21 0.68 -19.22
CA LEU A 209 27.11 1.12 -20.61
C LEU A 209 28.39 1.79 -21.11
N ALA A 210 29.12 2.48 -20.22
CA ALA A 210 30.42 3.09 -20.51
C ALA A 210 31.59 2.09 -20.47
N GLY A 211 31.34 0.81 -20.17
CA GLY A 211 32.38 -0.20 -20.00
C GLY A 211 33.29 0.05 -18.79
N LYS A 212 32.79 0.78 -17.80
CA LYS A 212 33.51 1.11 -16.55
C LYS A 212 33.08 0.20 -15.41
N PRO A 213 33.92 -0.03 -14.41
CA PRO A 213 33.50 -0.71 -13.20
C PRO A 213 32.34 0.01 -12.51
N VAL A 214 31.39 -0.74 -11.98
CA VAL A 214 30.28 -0.19 -11.19
C VAL A 214 30.83 0.33 -9.86
N PRO A 215 30.66 1.61 -9.53
CA PRO A 215 31.30 2.21 -8.35
C PRO A 215 30.76 1.69 -7.02
N VAL A 216 29.47 1.34 -6.98
CA VAL A 216 28.78 0.72 -5.86
C VAL A 216 28.03 -0.48 -6.40
N THR A 217 28.47 -1.68 -6.07
CA THR A 217 27.92 -2.93 -6.64
C THR A 217 26.79 -3.52 -5.82
N ASP A 218 26.67 -3.11 -4.55
CA ASP A 218 25.74 -3.68 -3.58
C ASP A 218 25.14 -2.58 -2.70
N THR A 219 23.83 -2.56 -2.57
CA THR A 219 23.10 -1.66 -1.65
C THR A 219 21.94 -2.40 -1.00
N ASN A 220 21.55 -1.99 0.19
CA ASN A 220 20.38 -2.56 0.85
C ASN A 220 19.09 -2.17 0.12
N ALA A 221 18.40 -3.13 -0.50
CA ALA A 221 17.04 -2.93 -0.99
C ALA A 221 16.10 -2.62 0.20
N PHE A 222 15.14 -1.75 0.00
CA PHE A 222 14.15 -1.43 1.01
C PHE A 222 12.75 -1.35 0.39
N GLY A 223 11.75 -1.70 1.18
CA GLY A 223 10.35 -1.79 0.75
C GLY A 223 9.60 -2.79 1.62
N CYS A 224 8.52 -3.36 1.08
CA CYS A 224 7.81 -4.44 1.74
C CYS A 224 8.59 -5.74 1.58
N THR A 225 8.68 -6.53 2.66
CA THR A 225 9.31 -7.84 2.60
C THR A 225 8.57 -8.77 1.65
N THR A 226 9.30 -9.62 0.94
CA THR A 226 8.73 -10.66 0.07
C THR A 226 7.76 -11.55 0.84
N LYS A 227 6.60 -11.81 0.24
CA LYS A 227 5.53 -12.64 0.82
C LYS A 227 5.74 -14.09 0.42
N TRP A 228 6.58 -14.79 1.20
CA TRP A 228 6.91 -16.19 0.96
C TRP A 228 5.74 -17.11 1.29
N MET A 229 5.52 -18.14 0.48
CA MET A 229 4.47 -19.16 0.70
C MET A 229 4.60 -19.83 2.08
N SER A 230 5.82 -19.96 2.60
CA SER A 230 6.07 -20.48 3.95
C SER A 230 5.37 -19.69 5.07
N LYS A 231 4.88 -18.48 4.79
CA LYS A 231 4.16 -17.60 5.74
C LYS A 231 2.66 -17.54 5.51
N ALA A 232 2.11 -18.40 4.64
CA ALA A 232 0.67 -18.44 4.34
C ALA A 232 -0.18 -18.73 5.59
N SER A 233 0.32 -19.54 6.54
CA SER A 233 -0.36 -19.80 7.82
C SER A 233 -0.71 -18.52 8.60
N GLY A 234 0.09 -17.46 8.45
CA GLY A 234 -0.23 -16.17 9.08
C GLY A 234 -1.48 -15.49 8.53
N VAL A 235 -1.86 -15.77 7.27
CA VAL A 235 -3.13 -15.30 6.68
C VAL A 235 -4.30 -16.14 7.20
N GLU A 236 -4.11 -17.46 7.35
CA GLU A 236 -5.11 -18.35 7.94
C GLU A 236 -5.40 -17.97 9.40
N GLU A 237 -4.35 -17.67 10.16
CA GLU A 237 -4.48 -17.16 11.55
C GLU A 237 -5.21 -15.82 11.62
N GLU A 238 -4.94 -14.90 10.69
CA GLU A 238 -5.68 -13.63 10.59
C GLU A 238 -7.15 -13.89 10.29
N TRP A 239 -7.44 -14.78 9.34
CA TRP A 239 -8.81 -15.14 9.00
C TRP A 239 -9.56 -15.79 10.16
N ALA A 240 -8.92 -16.68 10.92
CA ALA A 240 -9.50 -17.27 12.12
C ALA A 240 -9.87 -16.20 13.17
N LYS A 241 -9.07 -15.15 13.32
CA LYS A 241 -9.39 -14.01 14.21
C LYS A 241 -10.57 -13.21 13.69
N ILE A 242 -10.64 -12.96 12.38
CA ILE A 242 -11.76 -12.26 11.73
C ILE A 242 -13.09 -13.00 11.97
N GLN A 243 -13.09 -14.32 11.88
CA GLN A 243 -14.30 -15.13 12.04
C GLN A 243 -14.93 -15.04 13.45
N VAL A 244 -14.16 -14.64 14.46
CA VAL A 244 -14.63 -14.47 15.83
C VAL A 244 -14.77 -13.01 16.25
N GLU A 245 -14.54 -12.05 15.36
CA GLU A 245 -14.78 -10.63 15.64
C GLU A 245 -16.27 -10.42 15.95
N PRO A 246 -16.62 -9.58 16.95
CA PRO A 246 -18.02 -9.30 17.30
C PRO A 246 -18.78 -8.68 16.12
N VAL A 247 -19.96 -9.20 15.85
CA VAL A 247 -20.88 -8.66 14.86
C VAL A 247 -22.09 -8.09 15.57
N THR A 248 -22.29 -6.79 15.46
CA THR A 248 -23.39 -6.06 16.09
C THR A 248 -24.15 -5.23 15.04
N VAL A 249 -25.36 -4.82 15.39
CA VAL A 249 -26.14 -3.88 14.59
C VAL A 249 -26.84 -2.91 15.55
N ASP A 250 -26.68 -1.61 15.28
CA ASP A 250 -27.33 -0.54 16.04
C ASP A 250 -28.47 0.06 15.22
N THR A 251 -29.50 0.56 15.90
CA THR A 251 -30.59 1.29 15.26
C THR A 251 -30.22 2.76 15.08
N VAL A 252 -30.50 3.32 13.89
CA VAL A 252 -30.22 4.73 13.56
C VAL A 252 -31.45 5.43 12.98
N GLY A 253 -31.63 6.69 13.36
CA GLY A 253 -32.68 7.57 12.83
C GLY A 253 -32.20 8.44 11.66
N ALA A 254 -33.11 9.25 11.14
CA ALA A 254 -32.84 10.16 10.02
C ALA A 254 -31.71 11.17 10.34
N GLU A 255 -31.62 11.67 11.57
CA GLU A 255 -30.55 12.60 11.98
C GLU A 255 -29.17 11.94 12.00
N ASP A 256 -29.08 10.66 12.37
CA ASP A 256 -27.81 9.93 12.34
C ASP A 256 -27.36 9.67 10.90
N VAL A 257 -28.31 9.40 10.00
CA VAL A 257 -28.05 9.27 8.55
C VAL A 257 -27.54 10.59 7.96
N LYS A 258 -28.10 11.72 8.35
CA LYS A 258 -27.59 13.05 7.95
C LYS A 258 -26.15 13.29 8.44
N LYS A 259 -25.83 12.88 9.68
CA LYS A 259 -24.46 12.96 10.22
C LYS A 259 -23.50 12.07 9.43
N LEU A 260 -23.89 10.83 9.09
CA LEU A 260 -23.09 9.97 8.22
C LEU A 260 -22.83 10.64 6.87
N ARG A 261 -23.89 11.23 6.26
CA ARG A 261 -23.74 11.92 4.96
C ARG A 261 -22.82 13.13 5.02
N ALA A 262 -22.86 13.87 6.13
CA ALA A 262 -22.00 15.05 6.33
C ALA A 262 -20.51 14.68 6.53
N ASN A 263 -20.25 13.48 7.00
CA ASN A 263 -18.90 12.95 7.26
C ASN A 263 -17.92 13.95 7.88
N GLN A 264 -18.11 14.29 9.13
CA GLN A 264 -17.22 15.19 9.88
C GLN A 264 -16.11 14.45 10.65
N THR A 265 -15.78 13.22 10.25
CA THR A 265 -14.82 12.35 10.97
C THR A 265 -13.36 12.62 10.64
N GLY A 266 -13.08 13.36 9.56
CA GLY A 266 -11.72 13.53 9.03
C GLY A 266 -11.16 12.27 8.33
N LYS A 267 -12.00 11.24 8.15
CA LYS A 267 -11.66 10.01 7.43
C LYS A 267 -12.47 9.89 6.15
N VAL A 268 -11.99 9.14 5.17
CA VAL A 268 -12.82 8.72 4.03
C VAL A 268 -13.85 7.72 4.54
N LEU A 269 -15.11 7.92 4.20
CA LEU A 269 -16.22 7.09 4.65
C LEU A 269 -16.85 6.35 3.46
N LEU A 270 -16.89 5.03 3.54
CA LEU A 270 -17.69 4.16 2.68
C LEU A 270 -19.03 3.90 3.37
N VAL A 271 -20.12 4.06 2.67
CA VAL A 271 -21.47 3.71 3.16
C VAL A 271 -22.15 2.79 2.16
N ASN A 272 -22.77 1.72 2.66
CA ASN A 272 -23.56 0.81 1.84
C ASN A 272 -24.96 0.65 2.44
N PHE A 273 -25.99 1.01 1.68
CA PHE A 273 -27.39 0.74 2.01
C PHE A 273 -27.81 -0.58 1.33
N TRP A 274 -28.39 -1.49 2.12
CA TRP A 274 -28.66 -2.85 1.69
C TRP A 274 -29.90 -3.42 2.39
N SER A 275 -30.39 -4.59 1.95
CA SER A 275 -31.45 -5.33 2.67
C SER A 275 -31.25 -6.84 2.54
N THR A 276 -31.83 -7.59 3.46
CA THR A 276 -31.74 -9.06 3.47
C THR A 276 -32.41 -9.72 2.27
N ASN A 277 -33.36 -9.07 1.62
CA ASN A 277 -34.09 -9.56 0.45
C ASN A 277 -33.42 -9.15 -0.89
N CYS A 278 -32.24 -8.55 -0.84
CA CYS A 278 -31.54 -8.03 -2.00
C CYS A 278 -30.40 -9.00 -2.39
N ALA A 279 -30.58 -9.78 -3.45
CA ALA A 279 -29.55 -10.73 -3.92
C ALA A 279 -28.24 -10.04 -4.30
N GLN A 280 -28.30 -8.91 -5.04
CA GLN A 280 -27.10 -8.13 -5.40
C GLN A 280 -26.36 -7.58 -4.18
N CYS A 281 -27.10 -7.29 -3.08
CA CYS A 281 -26.47 -6.87 -1.83
C CYS A 281 -25.63 -8.00 -1.23
N ALA A 282 -26.16 -9.23 -1.23
CA ALA A 282 -25.45 -10.40 -0.72
C ALA A 282 -24.19 -10.70 -1.53
N ASP A 283 -24.26 -10.59 -2.86
CA ASP A 283 -23.15 -10.89 -3.76
C ASP A 283 -21.93 -9.97 -3.56
N GLN A 284 -22.16 -8.69 -3.24
CA GLN A 284 -21.06 -7.70 -3.11
C GLN A 284 -20.65 -7.44 -1.65
N PHE A 285 -21.38 -7.97 -0.67
CA PHE A 285 -21.18 -7.61 0.74
C PHE A 285 -19.79 -8.01 1.25
N LEU A 286 -19.33 -9.21 0.90
CA LEU A 286 -18.02 -9.70 1.32
C LEU A 286 -16.87 -8.86 0.74
N ASP A 287 -17.01 -8.35 -0.49
CA ASP A 287 -16.01 -7.47 -1.11
C ASP A 287 -15.92 -6.12 -0.37
N LEU A 288 -17.04 -5.59 0.10
CA LEU A 288 -17.10 -4.38 0.92
C LEU A 288 -16.47 -4.60 2.30
N GLU A 289 -16.79 -5.71 2.96
CA GLU A 289 -16.16 -6.09 4.24
C GLU A 289 -14.66 -6.36 4.09
N THR A 290 -14.24 -6.98 2.99
CA THR A 290 -12.82 -7.16 2.67
C THR A 290 -12.14 -5.80 2.52
N THR A 291 -12.77 -4.85 1.83
CA THR A 291 -12.26 -3.48 1.69
C THR A 291 -12.14 -2.77 3.04
N TYR A 292 -13.11 -2.97 3.94
CA TYR A 292 -13.02 -2.49 5.32
C TYR A 292 -11.78 -3.03 6.03
N ARG A 293 -11.55 -4.34 5.97
CA ARG A 293 -10.41 -4.99 6.63
C ARG A 293 -9.06 -4.56 6.05
N MET A 294 -9.00 -4.31 4.74
CA MET A 294 -7.82 -3.76 4.08
C MET A 294 -7.47 -2.37 4.62
N TYR A 295 -8.47 -1.51 4.82
CA TYR A 295 -8.23 -0.09 5.07
C TYR A 295 -8.51 0.38 6.51
N ARG A 296 -9.13 -0.43 7.38
CA ARG A 296 -9.55 -0.05 8.75
C ARG A 296 -8.46 0.50 9.67
N LEU A 297 -7.19 0.22 9.36
CA LEU A 297 -6.04 0.76 10.10
C LEU A 297 -5.54 2.12 9.55
N ARG A 298 -6.25 2.68 8.56
CA ARG A 298 -5.95 3.98 7.96
C ARG A 298 -7.06 4.99 8.27
N ALA A 299 -6.94 6.19 7.70
CA ALA A 299 -7.98 7.23 7.80
C ALA A 299 -9.21 6.86 6.96
N PHE A 300 -9.85 5.75 7.30
CA PHE A 300 -10.97 5.15 6.60
C PHE A 300 -11.96 4.53 7.59
N ASP A 301 -13.25 4.70 7.30
CA ASP A 301 -14.34 4.02 7.98
C ASP A 301 -15.32 3.42 6.95
N PHE A 302 -15.98 2.34 7.32
CA PHE A 302 -17.06 1.72 6.57
C PHE A 302 -18.28 1.54 7.46
N VAL A 303 -19.44 1.98 6.99
CA VAL A 303 -20.72 1.81 7.70
C VAL A 303 -21.72 1.15 6.77
N THR A 304 -22.34 0.07 7.20
CA THR A 304 -23.49 -0.53 6.51
C THR A 304 -24.80 -0.05 7.13
N VAL A 305 -25.83 0.17 6.30
CA VAL A 305 -27.16 0.56 6.77
C VAL A 305 -28.21 -0.37 6.15
N ALA A 306 -28.75 -1.27 6.96
CA ALA A 306 -29.85 -2.13 6.56
C ALA A 306 -31.15 -1.30 6.43
N THR A 307 -31.87 -1.50 5.32
CA THR A 307 -33.14 -0.84 5.02
C THR A 307 -34.34 -1.72 5.34
N ASP A 308 -34.11 -2.90 5.91
CA ASP A 308 -35.15 -3.80 6.39
C ASP A 308 -35.96 -3.14 7.49
N PRO A 309 -37.30 -3.42 7.57
CA PRO A 309 -38.12 -2.97 8.70
C PRO A 309 -37.52 -3.34 10.06
N PRO A 310 -37.68 -2.50 11.11
CA PRO A 310 -37.12 -2.77 12.43
C PRO A 310 -37.47 -4.14 13.01
N ALA A 311 -38.64 -4.66 12.71
CA ALA A 311 -39.06 -6.00 13.14
C ALA A 311 -38.18 -7.14 12.57
N GLN A 312 -37.40 -6.89 11.52
CA GLN A 312 -36.49 -7.85 10.90
C GLN A 312 -35.05 -7.81 11.47
N ALA A 313 -34.82 -7.08 12.56
CA ALA A 313 -33.49 -7.00 13.19
C ALA A 313 -32.81 -8.37 13.44
N PRO A 314 -33.54 -9.44 13.85
CA PRO A 314 -32.91 -10.76 13.98
C PRO A 314 -32.40 -11.32 12.63
N ALA A 315 -33.12 -11.12 11.53
CA ALA A 315 -32.70 -11.57 10.19
C ALA A 315 -31.49 -10.75 9.69
N VAL A 316 -31.49 -9.44 9.90
CA VAL A 316 -30.36 -8.53 9.61
C VAL A 316 -29.11 -9.01 10.35
N LEU A 317 -29.20 -9.25 11.65
CA LEU A 317 -28.05 -9.72 12.43
C LEU A 317 -27.56 -11.11 11.98
N ALA A 318 -28.49 -12.02 11.65
CA ALA A 318 -28.14 -13.35 11.15
C ALA A 318 -27.39 -13.27 9.80
N PHE A 319 -27.81 -12.39 8.91
CA PHE A 319 -27.11 -12.13 7.64
C PHE A 319 -25.70 -11.59 7.90
N LEU A 320 -25.57 -10.54 8.71
CA LEU A 320 -24.29 -9.93 9.06
C LEU A 320 -23.29 -10.93 9.65
N LYS A 321 -23.75 -11.79 10.57
CA LYS A 321 -22.94 -12.88 11.14
C LYS A 321 -22.45 -13.86 10.08
N LYS A 322 -23.31 -14.22 9.10
CA LYS A 322 -22.93 -15.10 7.98
C LYS A 322 -21.86 -14.48 7.11
N GLN A 323 -21.82 -13.15 7.00
CA GLN A 323 -20.82 -12.39 6.24
C GLN A 323 -19.57 -12.01 7.07
N TYR A 324 -19.52 -12.43 8.34
CA TYR A 324 -18.46 -12.00 9.29
C TYR A 324 -18.33 -10.48 9.36
N ALA A 325 -19.43 -9.74 9.27
CA ALA A 325 -19.47 -8.28 9.13
C ALA A 325 -19.13 -7.59 10.46
N SER A 326 -17.84 -7.43 10.73
CA SER A 326 -17.32 -6.75 11.93
C SER A 326 -17.22 -5.23 11.79
N SER A 327 -17.55 -4.69 10.59
CA SER A 327 -17.69 -3.25 10.38
C SER A 327 -18.84 -2.65 11.23
N PRO A 328 -18.90 -1.33 11.45
CA PRO A 328 -20.04 -0.67 12.03
C PRO A 328 -21.32 -0.90 11.21
N ASN A 329 -22.22 -1.75 11.72
CA ASN A 329 -23.48 -2.05 11.04
C ASN A 329 -24.64 -1.33 11.71
N LYS A 330 -25.52 -0.75 10.89
CA LYS A 330 -26.70 -0.01 11.33
C LYS A 330 -27.97 -0.60 10.69
N GLN A 331 -29.11 -0.43 11.36
CA GLN A 331 -30.42 -0.66 10.78
C GLN A 331 -31.25 0.63 10.91
N PHE A 332 -31.91 1.05 9.83
CA PHE A 332 -32.76 2.23 9.89
C PHE A 332 -33.98 2.00 10.77
N ALA A 333 -34.29 2.96 11.63
CA ALA A 333 -35.33 2.86 12.66
C ALA A 333 -36.79 2.84 12.11
N SER A 334 -36.96 2.91 10.78
CA SER A 334 -38.25 2.98 10.13
C SER A 334 -38.28 2.09 8.87
N ALA A 335 -39.43 1.59 8.53
CA ALA A 335 -39.69 0.93 7.23
C ALA A 335 -39.83 1.92 6.06
N ASP A 336 -39.86 3.23 6.33
CA ASP A 336 -39.97 4.27 5.31
C ASP A 336 -38.62 4.54 4.65
N VAL A 337 -38.35 3.85 3.55
CA VAL A 337 -37.13 4.04 2.76
C VAL A 337 -37.09 5.45 2.14
N ALA A 338 -38.22 6.10 1.88
CA ALA A 338 -38.25 7.48 1.35
C ALA A 338 -37.72 8.47 2.39
N ALA A 339 -38.03 8.29 3.67
CA ALA A 339 -37.45 9.08 4.77
C ALA A 339 -35.96 8.88 4.89
N LEU A 340 -35.45 7.65 4.72
CA LEU A 340 -34.03 7.34 4.69
C LEU A 340 -33.31 8.06 3.53
N GLN A 341 -33.90 7.97 2.32
CA GLN A 341 -33.36 8.63 1.12
C GLN A 341 -33.35 10.15 1.25
N ALA A 342 -34.40 10.73 1.82
CA ALA A 342 -34.46 12.17 2.09
C ALA A 342 -33.37 12.61 3.09
N ALA A 343 -33.12 11.81 4.13
CA ALA A 343 -32.05 12.07 5.10
C ALA A 343 -30.66 11.95 4.47
N TRP A 344 -30.46 11.01 3.54
CA TRP A 344 -29.20 10.83 2.83
C TRP A 344 -28.98 11.88 1.73
N GLY A 345 -30.03 12.36 1.10
CA GLY A 345 -29.98 13.35 0.02
C GLY A 345 -29.83 12.76 -1.39
N SER A 346 -30.01 11.44 -1.55
CA SER A 346 -30.02 10.76 -2.85
C SER A 346 -31.17 9.75 -2.91
N ARG A 347 -31.65 9.45 -4.12
CA ARG A 347 -32.71 8.46 -4.36
C ARG A 347 -32.13 7.24 -5.06
N TRP A 348 -32.62 6.06 -4.67
CA TRP A 348 -32.33 4.79 -5.33
C TRP A 348 -33.57 3.88 -5.26
N LYS A 349 -33.63 2.87 -6.12
CA LYS A 349 -34.74 1.92 -6.13
C LYS A 349 -34.71 1.08 -4.84
N PRO A 350 -35.80 1.03 -4.05
CA PRO A 350 -35.89 0.14 -2.90
C PRO A 350 -35.60 -1.32 -3.28
N GLY A 351 -34.87 -2.05 -2.43
CA GLY A 351 -34.46 -3.44 -2.69
C GLY A 351 -33.26 -3.60 -3.61
N THR A 352 -32.59 -2.49 -4.01
CA THR A 352 -31.28 -2.50 -4.65
C THR A 352 -30.23 -1.94 -3.70
N PRO A 353 -28.95 -2.37 -3.78
CA PRO A 353 -27.91 -1.75 -2.98
C PRO A 353 -27.64 -0.33 -3.46
N TYR A 354 -27.26 0.54 -2.53
CA TYR A 354 -26.70 1.84 -2.88
C TYR A 354 -25.41 2.05 -2.12
N THR A 355 -24.32 2.30 -2.85
CA THR A 355 -22.98 2.43 -2.31
C THR A 355 -22.46 3.84 -2.56
N ALA A 356 -21.89 4.46 -1.53
CA ALA A 356 -21.32 5.79 -1.61
C ALA A 356 -19.97 5.88 -0.91
N VAL A 357 -19.03 6.66 -1.47
CA VAL A 357 -17.76 7.05 -0.82
C VAL A 357 -17.79 8.55 -0.61
N ILE A 358 -17.53 8.98 0.61
CA ILE A 358 -17.54 10.39 1.03
C ILE A 358 -16.13 10.77 1.49
N GLY A 359 -15.64 11.88 0.98
CA GLY A 359 -14.34 12.44 1.34
C GLY A 359 -14.27 12.96 2.77
N THR A 360 -13.06 13.25 3.23
CA THR A 360 -12.79 13.85 4.54
C THR A 360 -13.41 15.23 4.73
N ASP A 361 -13.81 15.87 3.62
CA ASP A 361 -14.49 17.18 3.54
C ASP A 361 -16.01 17.07 3.34
N GLY A 362 -16.59 15.88 3.41
CA GLY A 362 -18.02 15.62 3.21
C GLY A 362 -18.48 15.59 1.75
N LYS A 363 -17.55 15.73 0.78
CA LYS A 363 -17.91 15.61 -0.65
C LYS A 363 -18.18 14.18 -1.05
N MET A 364 -19.18 14.00 -1.92
CA MET A 364 -19.44 12.73 -2.60
C MET A 364 -18.32 12.47 -3.62
N LEU A 365 -17.56 11.40 -3.42
CA LEU A 365 -16.47 10.99 -4.29
C LEU A 365 -16.88 9.91 -5.28
N TYR A 366 -17.81 9.07 -4.85
CA TYR A 366 -18.37 7.97 -5.62
C TYR A 366 -19.77 7.67 -5.11
N GLU A 367 -20.71 7.41 -5.99
CA GLU A 367 -22.01 6.86 -5.65
C GLU A 367 -22.51 5.95 -6.78
N LYS A 368 -23.19 4.87 -6.42
CA LYS A 368 -23.78 3.95 -7.38
C LYS A 368 -24.94 3.19 -6.77
N GLU A 369 -26.04 3.14 -7.53
CA GLU A 369 -27.15 2.22 -7.33
C GLU A 369 -26.86 0.90 -8.03
N GLY A 370 -27.25 -0.22 -7.43
CA GLY A 370 -27.06 -1.56 -7.98
C GLY A 370 -25.65 -2.11 -7.77
N LYS A 371 -25.27 -3.05 -8.63
CA LYS A 371 -23.97 -3.73 -8.53
C LYS A 371 -22.80 -2.77 -8.78
N ILE A 372 -21.85 -2.76 -7.89
CA ILE A 372 -20.62 -1.99 -8.00
C ILE A 372 -19.51 -2.78 -8.71
N ASP A 373 -18.51 -2.05 -9.24
CA ASP A 373 -17.16 -2.57 -9.41
C ASP A 373 -16.36 -2.22 -8.15
N ILE A 374 -15.93 -3.21 -7.40
CA ILE A 374 -15.21 -2.99 -6.15
C ILE A 374 -13.89 -2.25 -6.35
N LEU A 375 -13.27 -2.37 -7.53
CA LEU A 375 -12.03 -1.65 -7.83
C LEU A 375 -12.27 -0.15 -8.00
N ASP A 376 -13.41 0.26 -8.58
CA ASP A 376 -13.75 1.68 -8.67
C ASP A 376 -13.95 2.28 -7.27
N VAL A 377 -14.62 1.53 -6.36
CA VAL A 377 -14.79 1.93 -4.95
C VAL A 377 -13.44 2.06 -4.25
N ARG A 378 -12.60 1.02 -4.33
CA ARG A 378 -11.25 1.02 -3.69
C ARG A 378 -10.39 2.15 -4.21
N ARG A 379 -10.38 2.40 -5.52
CA ARG A 379 -9.60 3.48 -6.16
C ARG A 379 -10.09 4.86 -5.75
N ALA A 380 -11.42 5.05 -5.65
CA ALA A 380 -11.98 6.30 -5.13
C ALA A 380 -11.57 6.55 -3.68
N ILE A 381 -11.53 5.51 -2.83
CA ILE A 381 -11.04 5.58 -1.45
C ILE A 381 -9.54 5.94 -1.44
N LEU A 382 -8.71 5.20 -2.15
CA LEU A 382 -7.25 5.36 -2.14
C LEU A 382 -6.80 6.74 -2.65
N ALA A 383 -7.44 7.26 -3.68
CA ALA A 383 -7.15 8.58 -4.24
C ALA A 383 -7.49 9.74 -3.29
N ASN A 384 -8.31 9.49 -2.26
CA ASN A 384 -8.77 10.52 -1.32
C ASN A 384 -8.35 10.25 0.13
N MET A 385 -7.70 9.12 0.38
CA MET A 385 -7.22 8.76 1.71
C MET A 385 -5.91 9.48 2.01
N PRO A 386 -5.81 10.21 3.14
CA PRO A 386 -4.59 10.95 3.49
C PRO A 386 -3.36 10.05 3.58
N ASP A 387 -2.22 10.62 3.23
CA ASP A 387 -0.92 9.98 3.40
C ASP A 387 -0.65 9.62 4.87
N THR A 388 0.13 8.57 5.07
CA THR A 388 0.68 8.26 6.39
C THR A 388 2.09 8.81 6.52
N LYS A 389 2.59 8.94 7.76
CA LYS A 389 3.98 9.34 8.02
C LYS A 389 5.01 8.42 7.36
N SER A 390 4.65 7.14 7.17
CA SER A 390 5.54 6.13 6.57
C SER A 390 5.54 6.13 5.05
N TYR A 391 4.44 6.59 4.43
CA TYR A 391 4.24 6.52 2.97
C TYR A 391 3.65 7.84 2.47
N ILE A 392 4.50 8.84 2.37
CA ILE A 392 4.17 10.16 1.81
C ILE A 392 4.18 10.05 0.30
N GLY A 393 3.16 10.62 -0.36
CA GLY A 393 2.99 10.58 -1.81
C GLY A 393 2.02 9.50 -2.32
N GLN A 394 1.49 8.64 -1.43
CA GLN A 394 0.53 7.61 -1.83
C GLN A 394 -0.78 8.18 -2.37
N GLN A 395 -1.30 9.22 -1.73
CA GLN A 395 -2.49 9.89 -2.22
C GLN A 395 -2.27 10.46 -3.62
N ALA A 396 -1.15 11.15 -3.83
CA ALA A 396 -0.79 11.72 -5.14
C ALA A 396 -0.62 10.64 -6.21
N TYR A 397 0.00 9.49 -5.88
CA TYR A 397 0.10 8.33 -6.77
C TYR A 397 -1.28 7.87 -7.25
N TRP A 398 -2.25 7.69 -6.34
CA TRP A 398 -3.59 7.24 -6.70
C TRP A 398 -4.39 8.29 -7.47
N GLN A 399 -4.26 9.57 -7.11
CA GLN A 399 -4.87 10.68 -7.85
C GLN A 399 -4.36 10.73 -9.29
N GLN A 400 -3.05 10.60 -9.50
CA GLN A 400 -2.45 10.56 -10.84
C GLN A 400 -2.94 9.33 -11.61
N ALA A 401 -2.99 8.15 -10.98
CA ALA A 401 -3.48 6.93 -11.58
C ALA A 401 -4.94 7.05 -12.08
N MET A 402 -5.80 7.68 -11.28
CA MET A 402 -7.19 7.94 -11.66
C MET A 402 -7.30 8.98 -12.78
N ALA A 403 -6.49 10.04 -12.75
CA ALA A 403 -6.46 11.05 -13.81
C ALA A 403 -6.00 10.46 -15.16
N ASP A 404 -5.02 9.57 -15.14
CA ASP A 404 -4.52 8.89 -16.35
C ASP A 404 -5.56 7.90 -16.93
N LYS A 405 -6.36 7.23 -16.07
CA LYS A 405 -7.50 6.41 -16.51
C LYS A 405 -8.57 7.27 -17.21
N ALA A 406 -8.87 8.46 -16.71
CA ALA A 406 -9.91 9.33 -17.24
C ALA A 406 -9.57 9.92 -18.63
N LYS A 407 -8.29 9.91 -19.04
CA LYS A 407 -7.82 10.39 -20.35
C LYS A 407 -7.91 9.34 -21.47
N LYS A 408 -8.21 8.08 -21.12
CA LYS A 408 -8.37 6.95 -22.03
C LYS A 408 -9.82 6.74 -22.42
#